data_0512c0ad30fe1d2a53cc4bd2e5c5d314
#
_entry.id   0512c0ad30fe1d2a53cc4bd2e5c5d314
#
_cell.length_a   1.000
_cell.length_b   1.000
_cell.length_c   1.000
_cell.angle_alpha   90.00
_cell.angle_beta   90.00
_cell.angle_gamma   90.00
#
_symmetry.space_group_name_H-M   'P 1'
#
loop_
_entity.id
_entity.type
_entity.pdbx_description
1 polymer ?
#
loop_
_entity_poly.entity_id
_entity_poly.type
_entity_poly.pdbx_seq_one_letter_code
_entity_poly.pdbx_strand_id
1 'polypeptide(L)'
;MKLGGLAALVASLITAGQAPRSTIVFVSTRHDTTLTAADAVRLFSAAEIYLMNGDGTQARRLTENATYDGFPALSPDGRRIIFDSNRSRTDAEPFNTSDLFVMDAEGAHQTALVRGSSATWSPDGKMIAFHASASGHGQPISNNPGAATTDSDIWIMDVDNYLAHRTGPHNITRNPAAVDDDPDWSPDGKTIAFTSHLVTDVSDNHLTAEIYVVNADGTGTPMRLTSNAEEERSPNWSPDGARILFACRRGAPVAGGPFPSFELCVINADGSHLTRLTNNAVAELTPTWSPDGLQIVFHRRIAGPGSFQLFVINSDGSGERQLTFPPGINGFAHWWWTNAR
;
A
#
# COMPACT_ATOMS: atom_id res chain seq x y z
N MET A 1 -75.82 0.82 -17.44
CA MET A 1 -74.51 0.66 -18.05
C MET A 1 -73.52 1.43 -17.19
N LYS A 2 -72.71 0.70 -16.39
CA LYS A 2 -71.62 1.30 -15.63
C LYS A 2 -70.31 0.73 -16.14
N LEU A 3 -69.50 1.56 -16.73
CA LEU A 3 -68.14 1.25 -17.16
C LEU A 3 -67.21 1.28 -15.93
N GLY A 4 -66.66 0.13 -15.61
CA GLY A 4 -65.64 0.00 -14.61
C GLY A 4 -64.27 0.30 -15.20
N GLY A 5 -63.59 1.31 -14.64
CA GLY A 5 -62.20 1.64 -14.98
C GLY A 5 -61.25 0.68 -14.28
N LEU A 6 -60.42 -0.04 -15.05
CA LEU A 6 -59.27 -0.78 -14.56
C LEU A 6 -58.12 0.19 -14.30
N ALA A 7 -57.77 0.40 -13.03
CA ALA A 7 -56.54 1.09 -12.67
C ALA A 7 -55.40 0.07 -12.72
N ALA A 8 -54.48 0.25 -13.68
CA ALA A 8 -53.25 -0.50 -13.75
C ALA A 8 -52.27 0.03 -12.68
N LEU A 9 -51.98 -0.78 -11.69
CA LEU A 9 -50.92 -0.56 -10.72
C LEU A 9 -49.57 -0.81 -11.44
N VAL A 10 -48.85 0.24 -11.78
CA VAL A 10 -47.44 0.13 -12.19
C VAL A 10 -46.62 -0.06 -10.92
N ALA A 11 -46.26 -1.27 -10.61
CA ALA A 11 -45.28 -1.57 -9.60
C ALA A 11 -43.90 -1.15 -10.13
N SER A 12 -43.40 -0.02 -9.63
CA SER A 12 -42.00 0.39 -9.81
C SER A 12 -41.13 -0.62 -9.11
N LEU A 13 -40.46 -1.50 -9.86
CA LEU A 13 -39.37 -2.30 -9.37
C LEU A 13 -38.20 -1.35 -9.05
N ILE A 14 -38.10 -0.93 -7.79
CA ILE A 14 -36.86 -0.39 -7.23
C ILE A 14 -35.89 -1.55 -7.23
N THR A 15 -35.01 -1.62 -8.22
CA THR A 15 -33.82 -2.45 -8.13
C THR A 15 -33.04 -1.96 -6.94
N ALA A 16 -33.06 -2.73 -5.85
CA ALA A 16 -32.18 -2.52 -4.73
C ALA A 16 -30.76 -2.44 -5.29
N GLY A 17 -30.16 -1.24 -5.31
CA GLY A 17 -28.79 -1.05 -5.70
C GLY A 17 -27.94 -2.01 -4.88
N GLN A 18 -27.14 -2.82 -5.56
CA GLN A 18 -26.23 -3.74 -4.91
C GLN A 18 -25.31 -2.87 -4.04
N ALA A 19 -25.22 -3.18 -2.74
CA ALA A 19 -24.32 -2.46 -1.85
C ALA A 19 -22.91 -2.44 -2.46
N PRO A 20 -22.18 -1.33 -2.34
CA PRO A 20 -20.83 -1.25 -2.88
C PRO A 20 -20.03 -2.43 -2.33
N ARG A 21 -19.37 -3.17 -3.23
CA ARG A 21 -18.53 -4.31 -2.83
C ARG A 21 -17.18 -3.77 -2.41
N SER A 22 -16.75 -4.09 -1.21
CA SER A 22 -15.39 -3.82 -0.80
C SER A 22 -14.45 -4.82 -1.47
N THR A 23 -13.32 -4.35 -1.95
CA THR A 23 -12.37 -5.12 -2.74
C THR A 23 -10.96 -4.91 -2.20
N ILE A 24 -10.20 -5.99 -2.08
CA ILE A 24 -8.79 -5.96 -1.69
C ILE A 24 -7.96 -6.37 -2.91
N VAL A 25 -7.03 -5.50 -3.31
CA VAL A 25 -5.94 -5.85 -4.22
C VAL A 25 -4.71 -6.17 -3.38
N PHE A 26 -3.95 -7.20 -3.72
CA PHE A 26 -2.84 -7.68 -2.90
C PHE A 26 -1.81 -8.46 -3.71
N VAL A 27 -0.66 -8.68 -3.12
CA VAL A 27 0.44 -9.47 -3.67
C VAL A 27 0.35 -10.91 -3.20
N SER A 28 0.57 -11.88 -4.11
CA SER A 28 0.59 -13.28 -3.73
C SER A 28 1.54 -14.12 -4.58
N THR A 29 2.17 -15.11 -3.95
CA THR A 29 2.96 -16.15 -4.60
C THR A 29 2.23 -17.50 -4.67
N ARG A 30 0.93 -17.56 -4.35
CA ARG A 30 0.14 -18.81 -4.26
C ARG A 30 0.07 -19.63 -5.55
N HIS A 31 0.36 -19.03 -6.69
CA HIS A 31 0.38 -19.71 -7.98
C HIS A 31 1.65 -20.59 -8.15
N ASP A 32 2.71 -20.29 -7.43
CA ASP A 32 3.96 -21.06 -7.48
C ASP A 32 4.02 -22.03 -6.30
N THR A 33 3.56 -23.26 -6.53
CA THR A 33 3.58 -24.33 -5.54
C THR A 33 4.95 -24.97 -5.34
N THR A 34 5.96 -24.53 -6.09
CA THR A 34 7.34 -25.02 -5.95
C THR A 34 8.14 -24.22 -4.92
N LEU A 35 7.66 -23.03 -4.53
CA LEU A 35 8.31 -22.20 -3.54
C LEU A 35 8.18 -22.83 -2.15
N THR A 36 9.32 -23.06 -1.54
CA THR A 36 9.40 -23.56 -0.17
C THR A 36 9.67 -22.42 0.80
N ALA A 37 9.47 -22.68 2.06
CA ALA A 37 9.78 -21.73 3.12
C ALA A 37 11.26 -21.28 3.19
N ALA A 38 12.19 -22.05 2.61
CA ALA A 38 13.60 -21.68 2.47
C ALA A 38 13.84 -20.61 1.38
N ASP A 39 12.86 -20.41 0.49
CA ASP A 39 12.94 -19.49 -0.64
C ASP A 39 12.48 -18.06 -0.30
N ALA A 40 12.53 -17.65 0.97
CA ALA A 40 11.99 -16.34 1.42
C ALA A 40 12.48 -15.13 0.60
N VAL A 41 13.71 -15.18 0.08
CA VAL A 41 14.24 -14.15 -0.83
C VAL A 41 13.64 -14.27 -2.24
N ARG A 42 13.35 -15.49 -2.70
CA ARG A 42 12.71 -15.77 -4.00
C ARG A 42 11.21 -15.50 -3.99
N LEU A 43 10.60 -15.48 -2.82
CA LEU A 43 9.16 -15.26 -2.63
C LEU A 43 8.70 -13.90 -3.15
N PHE A 44 9.57 -12.88 -3.08
CA PHE A 44 9.28 -11.59 -3.71
C PHE A 44 9.63 -11.57 -5.20
N SER A 45 10.50 -12.44 -5.70
CA SER A 45 10.90 -12.42 -7.12
C SER A 45 9.86 -13.01 -8.09
N ALA A 46 8.86 -13.72 -7.57
CA ALA A 46 7.80 -14.35 -8.38
C ALA A 46 6.40 -13.96 -7.89
N ALA A 47 6.28 -12.84 -7.17
CA ALA A 47 5.00 -12.38 -6.67
C ALA A 47 4.18 -11.72 -7.78
N GLU A 48 2.87 -11.94 -7.73
CA GLU A 48 1.92 -11.42 -8.70
C GLU A 48 0.77 -10.67 -8.01
N ILE A 49 0.11 -9.82 -8.74
CA ILE A 49 -1.05 -9.07 -8.24
C ILE A 49 -2.31 -9.94 -8.28
N TYR A 50 -3.04 -9.93 -7.20
CA TYR A 50 -4.32 -10.59 -7.02
C TYR A 50 -5.39 -9.61 -6.55
N LEU A 51 -6.62 -9.95 -6.80
CA LEU A 51 -7.80 -9.22 -6.33
C LEU A 51 -8.76 -10.19 -5.68
N MET A 52 -9.39 -9.79 -4.55
CA MET A 52 -10.41 -10.56 -3.85
C MET A 52 -11.50 -9.66 -3.27
N ASN A 53 -12.62 -10.25 -2.85
CA ASN A 53 -13.61 -9.53 -2.05
C ASN A 53 -13.03 -9.15 -0.68
N GLY A 54 -13.58 -8.11 -0.04
CA GLY A 54 -13.16 -7.67 1.30
C GLY A 54 -13.35 -8.70 2.41
N ASP A 55 -14.16 -9.73 2.17
CA ASP A 55 -14.33 -10.88 3.07
C ASP A 55 -13.28 -12.00 2.88
N GLY A 56 -12.36 -11.84 1.90
CA GLY A 56 -11.32 -12.80 1.56
C GLY A 56 -11.74 -13.85 0.51
N THR A 57 -12.96 -13.77 -0.01
CA THR A 57 -13.46 -14.71 -1.02
C THR A 57 -13.13 -14.28 -2.45
N GLN A 58 -13.26 -15.21 -3.41
CA GLN A 58 -13.13 -14.98 -4.85
C GLN A 58 -11.77 -14.37 -5.27
N ALA A 59 -10.68 -14.81 -4.64
CA ALA A 59 -9.35 -14.37 -5.05
C ALA A 59 -9.04 -14.81 -6.49
N ARG A 60 -8.64 -13.85 -7.34
CA ARG A 60 -8.23 -14.08 -8.72
C ARG A 60 -6.91 -13.39 -9.03
N ARG A 61 -6.07 -14.00 -9.84
CA ARG A 61 -4.81 -13.45 -10.32
C ARG A 61 -5.06 -12.42 -11.43
N LEU A 62 -4.33 -11.31 -11.41
CA LEU A 62 -4.41 -10.23 -12.38
C LEU A 62 -3.17 -10.13 -13.27
N THR A 63 -1.99 -10.45 -12.75
CA THR A 63 -0.75 -10.45 -13.52
C THR A 63 -0.20 -11.86 -13.65
N GLU A 64 0.50 -12.14 -14.75
CA GLU A 64 1.09 -13.45 -15.04
C GLU A 64 2.39 -13.27 -15.81
N ASN A 65 3.51 -13.31 -15.08
CA ASN A 65 4.84 -13.21 -15.66
C ASN A 65 5.88 -13.89 -14.75
N ALA A 66 7.15 -13.88 -15.17
CA ALA A 66 8.23 -14.52 -14.42
C ALA A 66 8.98 -13.54 -13.50
N THR A 67 8.44 -12.35 -13.26
CA THR A 67 9.09 -11.28 -12.51
C THR A 67 8.22 -10.86 -11.33
N TYR A 68 8.77 -10.02 -10.46
CA TYR A 68 8.04 -9.45 -9.35
C TYR A 68 7.04 -8.38 -9.81
N ASP A 69 5.80 -8.51 -9.37
CA ASP A 69 4.78 -7.48 -9.37
C ASP A 69 4.29 -7.24 -7.94
N GLY A 70 4.32 -5.99 -7.45
CA GLY A 70 4.07 -5.67 -6.04
C GLY A 70 3.44 -4.32 -5.78
N PHE A 71 3.21 -4.01 -4.51
CA PHE A 71 2.66 -2.74 -4.02
C PHE A 71 1.47 -2.21 -4.82
N PRO A 72 0.41 -3.02 -5.02
CA PRO A 72 -0.73 -2.59 -5.82
C PRO A 72 -1.61 -1.60 -5.06
N ALA A 73 -2.10 -0.56 -5.76
CA ALA A 73 -3.12 0.35 -5.24
C ALA A 73 -4.24 0.55 -6.27
N LEU A 74 -5.48 0.34 -5.84
CA LEU A 74 -6.68 0.55 -6.67
C LEU A 74 -7.03 2.03 -6.70
N SER A 75 -7.36 2.55 -7.90
CA SER A 75 -7.81 3.95 -8.06
C SER A 75 -9.15 4.20 -7.36
N PRO A 76 -9.45 5.45 -6.94
CA PRO A 76 -10.68 5.78 -6.24
C PRO A 76 -11.98 5.45 -6.98
N ASP A 77 -11.96 5.41 -8.30
CA ASP A 77 -13.09 4.99 -9.12
C ASP A 77 -13.18 3.47 -9.33
N GLY A 78 -12.19 2.71 -8.80
CA GLY A 78 -12.12 1.25 -8.90
C GLY A 78 -11.81 0.72 -10.30
N ARG A 79 -11.31 1.56 -11.22
CA ARG A 79 -11.10 1.17 -12.63
C ARG A 79 -9.67 0.84 -12.98
N ARG A 80 -8.70 1.37 -12.24
CA ARG A 80 -7.27 1.21 -12.52
C ARG A 80 -6.54 0.68 -11.28
N ILE A 81 -5.48 -0.05 -11.52
CA ILE A 81 -4.53 -0.49 -10.50
C ILE A 81 -3.17 0.03 -10.90
N ILE A 82 -2.49 0.75 -9.98
CA ILE A 82 -1.08 1.04 -10.10
C ILE A 82 -0.31 0.00 -9.30
N PHE A 83 0.87 -0.39 -9.76
CA PHE A 83 1.68 -1.40 -9.11
C PHE A 83 3.16 -1.28 -9.51
N ASP A 84 4.01 -1.86 -8.70
CA ASP A 84 5.45 -2.00 -8.98
C ASP A 84 5.71 -3.23 -9.82
N SER A 85 6.65 -3.14 -10.76
CA SER A 85 7.15 -4.31 -11.47
C SER A 85 8.63 -4.19 -11.77
N ASN A 86 9.35 -5.28 -11.64
CA ASN A 86 10.76 -5.34 -12.03
C ASN A 86 10.97 -5.94 -13.43
N ARG A 87 9.91 -6.06 -14.23
CA ARG A 87 9.97 -6.64 -15.59
C ARG A 87 10.82 -5.84 -16.58
N SER A 88 10.98 -4.55 -16.34
CA SER A 88 11.85 -3.68 -17.15
C SER A 88 13.31 -3.66 -16.65
N ARG A 89 13.59 -4.31 -15.52
CA ARG A 89 14.93 -4.35 -14.92
C ARG A 89 15.91 -5.11 -15.80
N THR A 90 17.11 -4.58 -15.93
CA THR A 90 18.25 -5.25 -16.58
C THR A 90 19.10 -6.01 -15.55
N ASP A 91 19.90 -6.99 -16.00
CA ASP A 91 20.81 -7.75 -15.12
C ASP A 91 21.89 -6.88 -14.43
N ALA A 92 22.15 -5.69 -14.98
CA ALA A 92 23.09 -4.72 -14.41
C ALA A 92 22.52 -3.91 -13.25
N GLU A 93 21.18 -3.93 -13.05
CA GLU A 93 20.49 -3.17 -12.02
C GLU A 93 20.26 -4.03 -10.76
N PRO A 94 20.27 -3.40 -9.57
CA PRO A 94 19.97 -4.08 -8.32
C PRO A 94 18.62 -4.81 -8.35
N PHE A 95 18.53 -5.90 -7.62
CA PHE A 95 17.37 -6.80 -7.57
C PHE A 95 16.04 -6.09 -7.27
N ASN A 96 16.08 -5.05 -6.45
CA ASN A 96 14.91 -4.29 -5.99
C ASN A 96 14.57 -3.05 -6.84
N THR A 97 15.16 -2.93 -8.03
CA THR A 97 14.76 -1.89 -8.98
C THR A 97 13.40 -2.20 -9.57
N SER A 98 12.46 -1.28 -9.47
CA SER A 98 11.12 -1.39 -10.05
C SER A 98 10.72 -0.16 -10.85
N ASP A 99 9.85 -0.37 -11.81
CA ASP A 99 9.08 0.67 -12.47
C ASP A 99 7.63 0.59 -12.04
N LEU A 100 6.95 1.72 -12.01
CA LEU A 100 5.51 1.78 -11.82
C LEU A 100 4.81 1.39 -13.12
N PHE A 101 3.77 0.60 -12.98
CA PHE A 101 2.86 0.21 -14.05
C PHE A 101 1.44 0.58 -13.68
N VAL A 102 0.63 0.89 -14.69
CA VAL A 102 -0.81 1.02 -14.54
C VAL A 102 -1.52 0.01 -15.43
N MET A 103 -2.61 -0.58 -14.91
CA MET A 103 -3.49 -1.49 -15.64
C MET A 103 -4.95 -1.20 -15.31
N ASP A 104 -5.89 -1.77 -16.07
CA ASP A 104 -7.29 -1.78 -15.64
C ASP A 104 -7.53 -2.76 -14.48
N ALA A 105 -8.66 -2.64 -13.79
CA ALA A 105 -8.97 -3.46 -12.61
C ALA A 105 -9.19 -4.94 -12.95
N GLU A 106 -9.32 -5.29 -14.22
CA GLU A 106 -9.39 -6.66 -14.74
C GLU A 106 -8.02 -7.26 -15.03
N GLY A 107 -6.93 -6.45 -14.98
CA GLY A 107 -5.55 -6.88 -15.21
C GLY A 107 -5.04 -6.66 -16.63
N ALA A 108 -5.87 -6.07 -17.53
CA ALA A 108 -5.48 -5.79 -18.90
C ALA A 108 -4.82 -4.41 -19.07
N HIS A 109 -4.31 -4.11 -20.29
CA HIS A 109 -3.72 -2.83 -20.69
C HIS A 109 -2.56 -2.35 -19.80
N GLN A 110 -1.72 -3.29 -19.36
CA GLN A 110 -0.57 -2.99 -18.50
C GLN A 110 0.42 -2.06 -19.22
N THR A 111 0.60 -0.86 -18.69
CA THR A 111 1.43 0.19 -19.29
C THR A 111 2.47 0.67 -18.29
N ALA A 112 3.74 0.69 -18.73
CA ALA A 112 4.84 1.23 -17.92
C ALA A 112 4.73 2.75 -17.79
N LEU A 113 4.98 3.25 -16.61
CA LEU A 113 5.06 4.67 -16.28
C LEU A 113 6.52 5.11 -16.08
N VAL A 114 6.90 5.36 -14.85
CA VAL A 114 8.22 5.85 -14.45
C VAL A 114 8.85 4.92 -13.44
N ARG A 115 10.16 5.05 -13.24
CA ARG A 115 10.85 4.35 -12.17
C ARG A 115 10.39 4.87 -10.81
N GLY A 116 10.07 3.97 -9.89
CA GLY A 116 9.58 4.26 -8.57
C GLY A 116 8.94 3.06 -7.90
N SER A 117 8.45 3.24 -6.67
CA SER A 117 7.79 2.20 -5.87
C SER A 117 6.73 2.76 -4.93
N SER A 118 5.90 1.86 -4.38
CA SER A 118 4.86 2.12 -3.36
C SER A 118 3.93 3.26 -3.74
N ALA A 119 3.42 3.25 -4.98
CA ALA A 119 2.56 4.32 -5.47
C ALA A 119 1.14 4.24 -4.89
N THR A 120 0.58 5.40 -4.54
CA THR A 120 -0.80 5.57 -4.09
C THR A 120 -1.52 6.65 -4.90
N TRP A 121 -2.85 6.52 -5.05
CA TRP A 121 -3.68 7.46 -5.80
C TRP A 121 -4.13 8.64 -4.95
N SER A 122 -4.18 9.83 -5.55
CA SER A 122 -4.92 10.95 -4.98
C SER A 122 -6.42 10.64 -4.90
N PRO A 123 -7.18 11.24 -3.95
CA PRO A 123 -8.60 10.95 -3.78
C PRO A 123 -9.47 11.23 -5.02
N ASP A 124 -9.04 12.13 -5.90
CA ASP A 124 -9.72 12.43 -7.17
C ASP A 124 -9.32 11.49 -8.33
N GLY A 125 -8.35 10.57 -8.08
CA GLY A 125 -7.87 9.58 -9.03
C GLY A 125 -7.03 10.11 -10.19
N LYS A 126 -6.57 11.36 -10.15
CA LYS A 126 -5.78 11.96 -11.23
C LYS A 126 -4.28 11.83 -11.00
N MET A 127 -3.86 12.06 -9.75
CA MET A 127 -2.46 12.04 -9.37
C MET A 127 -2.09 10.73 -8.69
N ILE A 128 -0.80 10.41 -8.73
CA ILE A 128 -0.18 9.42 -7.84
C ILE A 128 0.91 10.09 -7.03
N ALA A 129 1.13 9.60 -5.81
CA ALA A 129 2.34 9.83 -5.04
C ALA A 129 3.13 8.52 -4.98
N PHE A 130 4.44 8.58 -5.05
CA PHE A 130 5.32 7.41 -5.02
C PHE A 130 6.71 7.83 -4.54
N HIS A 131 7.52 6.88 -4.13
CA HIS A 131 8.90 7.18 -3.81
C HIS A 131 9.84 6.78 -4.94
N ALA A 132 10.87 7.59 -5.15
CA ALA A 132 11.91 7.36 -6.14
C ALA A 132 13.19 8.08 -5.74
N SER A 133 14.34 7.68 -6.34
CA SER A 133 15.61 8.35 -6.08
C SER A 133 15.53 9.86 -6.33
N ALA A 134 16.08 10.65 -5.43
CA ALA A 134 16.12 12.12 -5.52
C ALA A 134 16.95 12.61 -6.71
N SER A 135 17.95 11.84 -7.14
CA SER A 135 18.77 12.15 -8.32
C SER A 135 18.04 11.94 -9.65
N GLY A 136 16.76 11.55 -9.61
CA GLY A 136 15.86 11.40 -10.77
C GLY A 136 16.01 10.09 -11.53
N HIS A 137 14.88 9.49 -11.82
CA HIS A 137 14.55 8.45 -12.81
C HIS A 137 15.62 7.42 -13.19
N GLY A 138 16.16 6.67 -12.30
CA GLY A 138 17.02 5.60 -12.77
C GLY A 138 17.94 4.97 -11.76
N GLN A 139 17.99 5.51 -10.57
CA GLN A 139 18.71 4.84 -9.50
C GLN A 139 17.81 3.83 -8.80
N PRO A 140 18.33 2.66 -8.45
CA PRO A 140 17.57 1.66 -7.75
C PRO A 140 17.21 2.14 -6.35
N ILE A 141 15.95 2.02 -5.99
CA ILE A 141 15.48 2.18 -4.63
C ILE A 141 15.71 0.83 -3.95
N SER A 142 16.44 0.83 -2.86
CA SER A 142 16.70 -0.39 -2.12
C SER A 142 15.91 -0.43 -0.82
N ASN A 143 14.91 -1.30 -0.74
CA ASN A 143 14.29 -1.74 0.51
C ASN A 143 15.19 -2.75 1.25
N ASN A 144 16.45 -2.92 0.85
CA ASN A 144 17.38 -3.83 1.49
C ASN A 144 18.23 -3.06 2.50
N PRO A 145 18.22 -3.42 3.80
CA PRO A 145 18.99 -2.76 4.87
C PRO A 145 20.51 -2.73 4.68
N GLY A 146 21.05 -3.23 3.59
CA GLY A 146 22.48 -3.24 3.28
C GLY A 146 22.87 -2.58 1.96
N ALA A 147 21.93 -2.04 1.20
CA ALA A 147 22.22 -1.36 -0.05
C ALA A 147 22.07 0.16 0.16
N ALA A 148 23.16 0.87 0.10
CA ALA A 148 23.23 2.31 0.28
C ALA A 148 22.55 3.06 -0.88
N THR A 149 21.22 3.18 -0.84
CA THR A 149 20.53 4.28 -1.52
C THR A 149 20.09 5.27 -0.46
N THR A 150 20.90 6.29 -0.28
CA THR A 150 20.74 7.36 0.71
C THR A 150 19.91 8.52 0.15
N ASP A 151 19.01 8.26 -0.80
CA ASP A 151 18.54 9.28 -1.74
C ASP A 151 17.14 8.92 -2.28
N SER A 152 16.15 8.74 -1.40
CA SER A 152 14.75 8.55 -1.82
C SER A 152 13.90 9.73 -1.38
N ASP A 153 13.12 10.27 -2.31
CA ASP A 153 12.17 11.35 -2.08
C ASP A 153 10.76 10.94 -2.50
N ILE A 154 9.76 11.69 -2.03
CA ILE A 154 8.38 11.56 -2.48
C ILE A 154 8.15 12.43 -3.72
N TRP A 155 7.60 11.80 -4.75
CA TRP A 155 7.26 12.38 -6.03
C TRP A 155 5.75 12.28 -6.27
N ILE A 156 5.21 13.24 -7.04
CA ILE A 156 3.82 13.20 -7.51
C ILE A 156 3.78 13.29 -9.04
N MET A 157 2.78 12.68 -9.65
CA MET A 157 2.60 12.67 -11.11
C MET A 157 1.12 12.58 -11.49
N ASP A 158 0.71 13.37 -12.49
CA ASP A 158 -0.57 13.19 -13.17
C ASP A 158 -0.45 12.05 -14.19
N VAL A 159 -1.17 10.95 -13.95
CA VAL A 159 -1.05 9.72 -14.73
C VAL A 159 -1.54 9.92 -16.16
N ASP A 160 -2.69 10.56 -16.34
CA ASP A 160 -3.28 10.74 -17.68
C ASP A 160 -2.47 11.75 -18.51
N ASN A 161 -1.98 12.81 -17.88
CA ASN A 161 -1.09 13.78 -18.51
C ASN A 161 0.26 13.15 -18.90
N TYR A 162 0.82 12.29 -18.03
CA TYR A 162 2.03 11.55 -18.35
C TYR A 162 1.81 10.61 -19.55
N LEU A 163 0.72 9.86 -19.57
CA LEU A 163 0.42 8.94 -20.67
C LEU A 163 0.23 9.68 -22.00
N ALA A 164 -0.43 10.84 -21.97
CA ALA A 164 -0.71 11.63 -23.18
C ALA A 164 0.49 12.45 -23.67
N HIS A 165 1.27 13.05 -22.77
CA HIS A 165 2.25 14.09 -23.09
C HIS A 165 3.66 13.83 -22.56
N ARG A 166 3.86 12.76 -21.77
CA ARG A 166 5.13 12.45 -21.10
C ARG A 166 5.62 13.57 -20.16
N THR A 167 4.68 14.33 -19.57
CA THR A 167 4.99 15.32 -18.55
C THR A 167 5.47 14.58 -17.30
N GLY A 168 6.72 14.76 -16.93
CA GLY A 168 7.40 14.02 -15.87
C GLY A 168 6.86 14.31 -14.46
N PRO A 169 7.26 13.49 -13.48
CA PRO A 169 6.88 13.65 -12.09
C PRO A 169 7.54 14.88 -11.45
N HIS A 170 6.97 15.32 -10.33
CA HIS A 170 7.46 16.43 -9.52
C HIS A 170 7.88 15.93 -8.14
N ASN A 171 9.13 16.21 -7.73
CA ASN A 171 9.65 15.90 -6.41
C ASN A 171 9.11 16.90 -5.38
N ILE A 172 8.49 16.43 -4.29
CA ILE A 172 7.86 17.28 -3.27
C ILE A 172 8.60 17.34 -1.93
N THR A 173 9.46 16.39 -1.59
CA THR A 173 10.20 16.42 -0.32
C THR A 173 11.60 17.01 -0.46
N ARG A 174 12.34 16.67 -1.49
CA ARG A 174 13.67 17.27 -1.84
C ARG A 174 14.64 17.32 -0.67
N ASN A 175 14.71 16.25 0.11
CA ASN A 175 15.57 16.20 1.29
C ASN A 175 16.78 15.27 1.09
N PRO A 176 17.95 15.80 0.69
CA PRO A 176 19.14 14.98 0.44
C PRO A 176 19.72 14.33 1.71
N ALA A 177 19.22 14.69 2.88
CA ALA A 177 19.66 14.15 4.17
C ALA A 177 18.70 13.10 4.74
N ALA A 178 17.67 12.71 3.98
CA ALA A 178 16.69 11.71 4.41
C ALA A 178 16.40 10.72 3.30
N VAL A 179 15.83 9.59 3.68
CA VAL A 179 15.16 8.63 2.82
C VAL A 179 13.68 8.70 3.12
N ASP A 180 12.89 9.10 2.15
CA ASP A 180 11.45 9.30 2.24
C ASP A 180 10.74 8.21 1.43
N ASP A 181 9.92 7.39 2.09
CA ASP A 181 9.28 6.20 1.53
C ASP A 181 7.78 6.12 1.88
N ASP A 182 7.07 5.19 1.24
CA ASP A 182 5.70 4.76 1.55
C ASP A 182 4.70 5.92 1.68
N PRO A 183 4.50 6.74 0.64
CA PRO A 183 3.54 7.85 0.70
C PRO A 183 2.09 7.38 0.75
N ASP A 184 1.22 8.14 1.43
CA ASP A 184 -0.22 7.98 1.37
C ASP A 184 -0.95 9.33 1.41
N TRP A 185 -1.97 9.50 0.54
CA TRP A 185 -2.74 10.73 0.40
C TRP A 185 -3.77 10.89 1.50
N SER A 186 -3.89 12.10 2.06
CA SER A 186 -5.05 12.45 2.88
C SER A 186 -6.33 12.41 2.04
N PRO A 187 -7.50 12.05 2.61
CA PRO A 187 -8.74 11.92 1.86
C PRO A 187 -9.27 13.26 1.30
N ASP A 188 -8.78 14.40 1.78
CA ASP A 188 -9.08 15.72 1.21
C ASP A 188 -8.10 16.14 0.08
N GLY A 189 -7.09 15.32 -0.18
CA GLY A 189 -6.09 15.52 -1.24
C GLY A 189 -5.08 16.64 -0.98
N LYS A 190 -5.02 17.20 0.24
CA LYS A 190 -4.15 18.36 0.53
C LYS A 190 -2.79 17.99 1.10
N THR A 191 -2.68 16.83 1.73
CA THR A 191 -1.45 16.38 2.38
C THR A 191 -1.11 14.96 1.99
N ILE A 192 0.17 14.62 2.13
CA ILE A 192 0.69 13.26 1.96
C ILE A 192 1.43 12.90 3.24
N ALA A 193 1.05 11.77 3.86
CA ALA A 193 1.82 11.15 4.92
C ALA A 193 2.89 10.24 4.31
N PHE A 194 4.05 10.13 4.94
CA PHE A 194 5.14 9.29 4.45
C PHE A 194 6.07 8.89 5.60
N THR A 195 6.84 7.85 5.38
CA THR A 195 7.93 7.43 6.27
C THR A 195 9.19 8.22 5.91
N SER A 196 9.89 8.76 6.89
CA SER A 196 11.17 9.44 6.67
C SER A 196 12.18 9.06 7.74
N HIS A 197 13.43 8.83 7.32
CA HIS A 197 14.54 8.66 8.23
C HIS A 197 15.75 9.49 7.78
N LEU A 198 16.39 10.16 8.74
CA LEU A 198 17.59 10.97 8.45
C LEU A 198 18.80 10.06 8.24
N VAL A 199 19.53 10.27 7.17
CA VAL A 199 20.79 9.58 6.86
C VAL A 199 21.95 10.23 7.64
N THR A 200 21.85 10.29 8.96
CA THR A 200 22.91 10.89 9.79
C THR A 200 23.97 9.88 10.23
N ASP A 201 23.69 8.60 10.10
CA ASP A 201 24.62 7.53 10.44
C ASP A 201 24.40 6.31 9.55
N VAL A 202 25.42 5.92 8.77
CA VAL A 202 25.41 4.68 7.97
C VAL A 202 25.35 3.41 8.83
N SER A 203 25.49 3.53 10.15
CA SER A 203 25.25 2.47 11.12
C SER A 203 23.79 2.40 11.58
N ASP A 204 22.99 3.42 11.28
CA ASP A 204 21.57 3.47 11.61
C ASP A 204 20.76 2.62 10.63
N ASN A 205 20.52 1.40 11.03
CA ASN A 205 19.81 0.37 10.26
C ASN A 205 18.30 0.67 10.22
N HIS A 206 17.88 1.87 9.81
CA HIS A 206 16.48 2.35 9.76
C HIS A 206 15.75 2.38 11.11
N LEU A 207 16.48 2.38 12.23
CA LEU A 207 15.89 2.36 13.57
C LEU A 207 15.24 3.67 14.00
N THR A 208 15.34 4.72 13.19
CA THR A 208 14.81 6.06 13.47
C THR A 208 13.82 6.56 12.42
N ALA A 209 13.24 5.63 11.63
CA ALA A 209 12.18 6.00 10.69
C ALA A 209 10.93 6.49 11.45
N GLU A 210 10.41 7.63 11.03
CA GLU A 210 9.28 8.32 11.67
C GLU A 210 8.23 8.70 10.64
N ILE A 211 7.02 8.99 11.09
CA ILE A 211 5.93 9.45 10.22
C ILE A 211 5.97 10.97 10.08
N TYR A 212 5.95 11.42 8.84
CA TYR A 212 5.89 12.83 8.44
C TYR A 212 4.67 13.10 7.57
N VAL A 213 4.29 14.37 7.46
CA VAL A 213 3.31 14.87 6.49
C VAL A 213 3.86 16.07 5.74
N VAL A 214 3.49 16.20 4.47
CA VAL A 214 3.87 17.31 3.59
C VAL A 214 2.63 17.79 2.83
N ASN A 215 2.59 19.09 2.44
CA ASN A 215 1.57 19.56 1.52
C ASN A 215 1.70 18.85 0.17
N ALA A 216 0.60 18.39 -0.37
CA ALA A 216 0.57 17.63 -1.63
C ALA A 216 1.03 18.45 -2.85
N ASP A 217 1.01 19.77 -2.77
CA ASP A 217 1.54 20.68 -3.80
C ASP A 217 3.06 20.93 -3.68
N GLY A 218 3.73 20.28 -2.69
CA GLY A 218 5.15 20.44 -2.43
C GLY A 218 5.54 21.78 -1.79
N THR A 219 4.57 22.56 -1.30
CA THR A 219 4.83 23.81 -0.55
C THR A 219 5.05 23.53 0.93
N GLY A 220 5.79 24.44 1.59
CA GLY A 220 6.09 24.29 3.01
C GLY A 220 7.23 23.29 3.28
N THR A 221 7.45 23.02 4.57
CA THR A 221 8.42 22.00 5.04
C THR A 221 7.65 20.81 5.59
N PRO A 222 8.14 19.56 5.37
CA PRO A 222 7.56 18.39 6.00
C PRO A 222 7.48 18.53 7.52
N MET A 223 6.34 18.16 8.09
CA MET A 223 6.10 18.18 9.54
C MET A 223 6.20 16.76 10.08
N ARG A 224 7.06 16.55 11.06
CA ARG A 224 7.21 15.29 11.79
C ARG A 224 6.05 15.09 12.74
N LEU A 225 5.34 13.97 12.64
CA LEU A 225 4.21 13.61 13.52
C LEU A 225 4.63 12.75 14.70
N THR A 226 5.59 11.85 14.50
CA THR A 226 6.08 10.98 15.53
C THR A 226 7.52 11.34 15.90
N SER A 227 7.91 11.13 17.15
CA SER A 227 9.25 11.47 17.66
C SER A 227 9.58 10.55 18.82
N ASN A 228 10.08 9.37 18.52
CA ASN A 228 10.47 8.40 19.51
C ASN A 228 11.73 7.63 19.05
N ALA A 229 12.19 6.66 19.82
CA ALA A 229 13.37 5.86 19.48
C ALA A 229 13.03 4.56 18.73
N GLU A 230 11.80 4.45 18.27
CA GLU A 230 11.27 3.26 17.60
C GLU A 230 11.12 3.53 16.11
N GLU A 231 11.11 2.49 15.30
CA GLU A 231 10.92 2.57 13.87
C GLU A 231 9.43 2.56 13.52
N GLU A 232 8.97 3.46 12.66
CA GLU A 232 7.59 3.59 12.22
C GLU A 232 7.52 3.64 10.70
N ARG A 233 6.60 2.86 10.10
CA ARG A 233 6.55 2.65 8.64
C ARG A 233 5.14 2.55 8.09
N SER A 234 5.05 2.77 6.78
CA SER A 234 3.87 2.54 5.94
C SER A 234 2.61 3.23 6.51
N PRO A 235 2.61 4.56 6.61
CA PRO A 235 1.45 5.32 7.06
C PRO A 235 0.28 5.15 6.09
N ASN A 236 -0.95 5.15 6.64
CA ASN A 236 -2.17 5.12 5.87
C ASN A 236 -3.26 5.98 6.53
N TRP A 237 -3.77 6.96 5.81
CA TRP A 237 -4.81 7.87 6.29
C TRP A 237 -6.14 7.15 6.51
N SER A 238 -6.81 7.45 7.62
CA SER A 238 -8.20 7.02 7.80
C SER A 238 -9.11 7.74 6.79
N PRO A 239 -10.20 7.08 6.32
CA PRO A 239 -11.10 7.68 5.31
C PRO A 239 -11.76 8.98 5.74
N ASP A 240 -11.88 9.24 7.03
CA ASP A 240 -12.39 10.49 7.60
C ASP A 240 -11.33 11.60 7.75
N GLY A 241 -10.06 11.27 7.45
CA GLY A 241 -8.92 12.20 7.58
C GLY A 241 -8.54 12.56 9.02
N ALA A 242 -9.11 11.89 10.02
CA ALA A 242 -8.87 12.22 11.42
C ALA A 242 -7.63 11.54 12.00
N ARG A 243 -7.20 10.41 11.42
CA ARG A 243 -6.15 9.57 11.97
C ARG A 243 -5.20 9.03 10.89
N ILE A 244 -4.00 8.63 11.32
CA ILE A 244 -3.02 7.92 10.51
C ILE A 244 -2.71 6.60 11.21
N LEU A 245 -2.82 5.50 10.48
CA LEU A 245 -2.48 4.15 10.85
C LEU A 245 -1.08 3.85 10.31
N PHE A 246 -0.26 3.10 11.05
CA PHE A 246 1.09 2.71 10.62
C PHE A 246 1.59 1.48 11.36
N ALA A 247 2.63 0.86 10.86
CA ALA A 247 3.38 -0.18 11.55
C ALA A 247 4.42 0.47 12.46
N CYS A 248 4.39 0.16 13.76
CA CYS A 248 5.29 0.71 14.76
C CYS A 248 6.11 -0.41 15.40
N ARG A 249 7.43 -0.29 15.38
CA ARG A 249 8.33 -1.23 16.05
C ARG A 249 8.20 -1.07 17.55
N ARG A 250 8.15 -2.20 18.28
CA ARG A 250 8.10 -2.20 19.74
C ARG A 250 9.00 -3.30 20.29
N GLY A 251 9.99 -2.87 21.08
CA GLY A 251 10.86 -3.76 21.85
C GLY A 251 12.00 -4.39 21.02
N ALA A 252 12.78 -5.22 21.69
CA ALA A 252 13.89 -5.94 21.09
C ALA A 252 13.40 -6.95 20.05
N PRO A 253 14.22 -7.28 19.02
CA PRO A 253 13.88 -8.33 18.07
C PRO A 253 13.48 -9.62 18.81
N VAL A 254 12.43 -10.28 18.33
CA VAL A 254 12.02 -11.57 18.90
C VAL A 254 13.18 -12.54 18.78
N ALA A 255 13.56 -13.18 19.90
CA ALA A 255 14.66 -14.11 19.93
C ALA A 255 14.49 -15.19 18.86
N GLY A 256 15.43 -15.27 17.90
CA GLY A 256 15.47 -16.27 16.84
C GLY A 256 14.76 -15.91 15.54
N GLY A 257 14.22 -14.70 15.38
CA GLY A 257 13.63 -14.22 14.11
C GLY A 257 14.53 -13.22 13.37
N PRO A 258 14.61 -13.25 12.04
CA PRO A 258 15.38 -12.28 11.25
C PRO A 258 14.72 -10.90 11.15
N PHE A 259 13.47 -10.75 11.60
CA PHE A 259 12.71 -9.51 11.53
C PHE A 259 12.33 -9.01 12.92
N PRO A 260 12.38 -7.68 13.16
CA PRO A 260 11.81 -7.09 14.37
C PRO A 260 10.30 -7.32 14.44
N SER A 261 9.72 -7.24 15.64
CA SER A 261 8.27 -7.20 15.77
C SER A 261 7.77 -5.79 15.45
N PHE A 262 6.74 -5.71 14.63
CA PHE A 262 5.97 -4.50 14.38
C PHE A 262 4.53 -4.74 14.81
N GLU A 263 3.96 -3.74 15.42
CA GLU A 263 2.56 -3.71 15.84
C GLU A 263 1.80 -2.66 15.03
N LEU A 264 0.48 -2.72 15.05
CA LEU A 264 -0.35 -1.68 14.45
C LEU A 264 -0.53 -0.53 15.43
N CYS A 265 -0.20 0.68 14.97
CA CYS A 265 -0.35 1.91 15.72
C CYS A 265 -1.22 2.92 14.97
N VAL A 266 -1.92 3.77 15.72
CA VAL A 266 -2.75 4.86 15.21
C VAL A 266 -2.43 6.14 15.94
N ILE A 267 -2.31 7.25 15.22
CA ILE A 267 -2.12 8.60 15.76
C ILE A 267 -3.16 9.54 15.15
N ASN A 268 -3.56 10.58 15.86
CA ASN A 268 -4.37 11.64 15.27
C ASN A 268 -3.58 12.38 14.16
N ALA A 269 -4.29 12.97 13.20
CA ALA A 269 -3.70 13.74 12.11
C ALA A 269 -2.85 14.93 12.57
N ASP A 270 -3.06 15.42 13.78
CA ASP A 270 -2.30 16.51 14.42
C ASP A 270 -1.08 16.00 15.22
N GLY A 271 -0.79 14.70 15.20
CA GLY A 271 0.31 14.08 15.93
C GLY A 271 -0.03 13.75 17.40
N SER A 272 -1.25 13.99 17.87
CA SER A 272 -1.67 13.66 19.23
C SER A 272 -2.21 12.22 19.37
N HIS A 273 -2.35 11.71 20.60
CA HIS A 273 -3.04 10.46 20.93
C HIS A 273 -2.51 9.21 20.22
N LEU A 274 -1.18 9.02 20.19
CA LEU A 274 -0.59 7.77 19.71
C LEU A 274 -1.13 6.59 20.53
N THR A 275 -1.74 5.63 19.83
CA THR A 275 -2.35 4.43 20.41
C THR A 275 -1.87 3.20 19.67
N ARG A 276 -1.49 2.15 20.40
CA ARG A 276 -1.16 0.84 19.85
C ARG A 276 -2.41 -0.04 19.84
N LEU A 277 -2.76 -0.57 18.66
CA LEU A 277 -3.94 -1.43 18.47
C LEU A 277 -3.66 -2.90 18.75
N THR A 278 -2.46 -3.38 18.43
CA THR A 278 -2.06 -4.77 18.64
C THR A 278 -0.89 -4.86 19.61
N ASN A 279 -0.73 -6.03 20.24
CA ASN A 279 0.33 -6.28 21.21
C ASN A 279 0.72 -7.75 21.19
N ASN A 280 1.51 -8.12 20.21
CA ASN A 280 1.98 -9.49 20.03
C ASN A 280 3.47 -9.48 19.64
N ALA A 281 4.09 -10.64 19.50
CA ALA A 281 5.53 -10.75 19.25
C ALA A 281 5.83 -11.13 17.78
N VAL A 282 5.00 -10.69 16.84
CA VAL A 282 5.16 -10.99 15.41
C VAL A 282 5.20 -9.72 14.57
N ALA A 283 5.69 -9.80 13.35
CA ALA A 283 5.71 -8.66 12.44
C ALA A 283 4.34 -8.49 11.78
N GLU A 284 3.72 -7.33 11.98
CA GLU A 284 2.51 -6.84 11.34
C GLU A 284 2.86 -5.60 10.52
N LEU A 285 2.64 -5.63 9.23
CA LEU A 285 3.18 -4.65 8.29
C LEU A 285 2.14 -4.18 7.28
N THR A 286 2.40 -3.04 6.66
CA THR A 286 1.61 -2.38 5.60
C THR A 286 0.11 -2.41 5.87
N PRO A 287 -0.33 -1.81 6.99
CA PRO A 287 -1.74 -1.78 7.33
C PRO A 287 -2.49 -0.77 6.45
N THR A 288 -3.73 -1.11 6.08
CA THR A 288 -4.62 -0.25 5.29
C THR A 288 -6.02 -0.26 5.88
N TRP A 289 -6.63 0.92 6.02
CA TRP A 289 -8.03 1.04 6.42
C TRP A 289 -8.98 0.45 5.39
N SER A 290 -10.08 -0.15 5.87
CA SER A 290 -11.24 -0.36 5.01
C SER A 290 -11.86 0.99 4.63
N PRO A 291 -12.52 1.09 3.47
CA PRO A 291 -13.06 2.37 2.98
C PRO A 291 -14.13 3.00 3.87
N ASP A 292 -14.76 2.23 4.75
CA ASP A 292 -15.70 2.72 5.78
C ASP A 292 -15.02 3.09 7.11
N GLY A 293 -13.70 2.86 7.22
CA GLY A 293 -12.93 3.12 8.43
C GLY A 293 -13.23 2.19 9.61
N LEU A 294 -14.00 1.11 9.40
CA LEU A 294 -14.40 0.20 10.47
C LEU A 294 -13.43 -0.95 10.69
N GLN A 295 -12.63 -1.28 9.67
CA GLN A 295 -11.67 -2.39 9.72
C GLN A 295 -10.30 -1.97 9.15
N ILE A 296 -9.30 -2.79 9.43
CA ILE A 296 -7.92 -2.65 8.96
C ILE A 296 -7.50 -4.00 8.39
N VAL A 297 -6.97 -4.01 7.15
CA VAL A 297 -6.26 -5.15 6.58
C VAL A 297 -4.76 -4.94 6.75
N PHE A 298 -4.03 -5.99 7.05
CA PHE A 298 -2.57 -5.97 7.20
C PHE A 298 -2.00 -7.35 6.89
N HIS A 299 -0.70 -7.42 6.63
CA HIS A 299 -0.06 -8.73 6.56
C HIS A 299 0.73 -9.01 7.82
N ARG A 300 0.62 -10.26 8.29
CA ARG A 300 1.28 -10.76 9.49
C ARG A 300 2.13 -11.97 9.16
N ARG A 301 3.29 -12.04 9.80
CA ARG A 301 4.10 -13.24 9.78
C ARG A 301 3.46 -14.34 10.63
N ILE A 302 3.20 -15.49 10.00
CA ILE A 302 2.75 -16.69 10.72
C ILE A 302 3.91 -17.67 10.95
N ALA A 303 3.72 -18.65 11.85
CA ALA A 303 4.72 -19.65 12.15
C ALA A 303 5.10 -20.45 10.88
N GLY A 304 6.40 -20.60 10.69
CA GLY A 304 6.98 -21.24 9.50
C GLY A 304 7.81 -20.25 8.68
N PRO A 305 8.87 -20.73 8.02
CA PRO A 305 9.75 -19.86 7.26
C PRO A 305 9.02 -19.17 6.12
N GLY A 306 9.15 -17.84 6.01
CA GLY A 306 8.70 -17.04 4.88
C GLY A 306 7.18 -16.84 4.75
N SER A 307 6.40 -17.19 5.77
CA SER A 307 4.94 -17.15 5.66
C SER A 307 4.36 -15.82 6.17
N PHE A 308 3.99 -14.93 5.24
CA PHE A 308 3.10 -13.81 5.53
C PHE A 308 1.70 -14.10 5.00
N GLN A 309 0.69 -13.75 5.78
CA GLN A 309 -0.72 -13.89 5.41
C GLN A 309 -1.46 -12.60 5.70
N LEU A 310 -2.55 -12.36 4.98
CA LEU A 310 -3.43 -11.24 5.23
C LEU A 310 -4.37 -11.55 6.38
N PHE A 311 -4.49 -10.57 7.26
CA PHE A 311 -5.41 -10.53 8.39
C PHE A 311 -6.27 -9.28 8.31
N VAL A 312 -7.39 -9.31 8.96
CA VAL A 312 -8.24 -8.14 9.19
C VAL A 312 -8.57 -8.03 10.68
N ILE A 313 -8.65 -6.80 11.16
CA ILE A 313 -9.02 -6.47 12.54
C ILE A 313 -9.99 -5.28 12.51
N ASN A 314 -10.85 -5.15 13.51
CA ASN A 314 -11.66 -3.94 13.67
C ASN A 314 -10.79 -2.73 14.01
N SER A 315 -11.25 -1.53 13.67
CA SER A 315 -10.53 -0.28 13.92
C SER A 315 -10.26 0.02 15.41
N ASP A 316 -10.88 -0.70 16.32
CA ASP A 316 -10.65 -0.64 17.77
C ASP A 316 -9.68 -1.73 18.28
N GLY A 317 -9.11 -2.54 17.39
CA GLY A 317 -8.18 -3.62 17.71
C GLY A 317 -8.86 -4.94 18.08
N SER A 318 -10.18 -5.06 18.00
CA SER A 318 -10.93 -6.29 18.29
C SER A 318 -11.24 -7.10 17.02
N GLY A 319 -11.76 -8.31 17.16
CA GLY A 319 -12.39 -9.05 16.07
C GLY A 319 -11.43 -9.51 14.97
N GLU A 320 -10.18 -9.78 15.32
CA GLU A 320 -9.18 -10.25 14.37
C GLU A 320 -9.59 -11.56 13.68
N ARG A 321 -9.35 -11.64 12.36
CA ARG A 321 -9.52 -12.84 11.56
C ARG A 321 -8.50 -12.92 10.42
N GLN A 322 -8.10 -14.13 10.06
CA GLN A 322 -7.23 -14.39 8.92
C GLN A 322 -8.03 -14.41 7.61
N LEU A 323 -7.52 -13.76 6.55
CA LEU A 323 -8.14 -13.71 5.22
C LEU A 323 -7.52 -14.69 4.23
N THR A 324 -6.22 -14.89 4.30
CA THR A 324 -5.50 -15.77 3.36
C THR A 324 -4.77 -16.86 4.12
N PHE A 325 -4.56 -17.99 3.45
CA PHE A 325 -3.97 -19.19 4.04
C PHE A 325 -2.87 -19.75 3.15
N PRO A 326 -1.88 -20.49 3.72
CA PRO A 326 -0.88 -21.20 2.91
C PRO A 326 -1.54 -22.13 1.86
N PRO A 327 -0.85 -22.44 0.76
CA PRO A 327 0.54 -22.09 0.44
C PRO A 327 0.71 -20.68 -0.09
N GLY A 328 1.96 -20.22 -0.09
CA GLY A 328 2.35 -18.92 -0.62
C GLY A 328 2.36 -17.80 0.41
N ILE A 329 3.06 -16.74 0.07
CA ILE A 329 3.06 -15.48 0.80
C ILE A 329 1.96 -14.59 0.24
N ASN A 330 1.31 -13.83 1.13
CA ASN A 330 0.29 -12.86 0.79
C ASN A 330 0.56 -11.57 1.59
N GLY A 331 0.62 -10.43 0.91
CA GLY A 331 0.96 -9.15 1.56
C GLY A 331 0.61 -7.92 0.73
N PHE A 332 1.03 -6.75 1.20
CA PHE A 332 0.90 -5.47 0.51
C PHE A 332 -0.53 -5.24 0.00
N ALA A 333 -1.51 -5.39 0.90
CA ALA A 333 -2.93 -5.24 0.56
C ALA A 333 -3.33 -3.78 0.53
N HIS A 334 -4.12 -3.40 -0.46
CA HIS A 334 -4.81 -2.12 -0.52
C HIS A 334 -6.32 -2.38 -0.61
N TRP A 335 -7.11 -1.73 0.26
CA TRP A 335 -8.54 -1.97 0.40
C TRP A 335 -9.35 -0.82 -0.16
N TRP A 336 -10.34 -1.10 -1.03
CA TRP A 336 -11.17 -0.06 -1.64
C TRP A 336 -12.62 -0.48 -1.86
N TRP A 337 -13.51 0.52 -2.06
CA TRP A 337 -14.85 0.28 -2.56
C TRP A 337 -14.84 0.16 -4.08
N THR A 338 -15.35 -0.94 -4.62
CA THR A 338 -15.80 -0.93 -6.00
C THR A 338 -17.25 -0.50 -6.03
N ASN A 339 -17.52 0.66 -6.60
CA ASN A 339 -18.88 1.05 -6.90
C ASN A 339 -19.49 -0.02 -7.80
N ALA A 340 -20.57 -0.68 -7.35
CA ALA A 340 -21.36 -1.54 -8.21
C ALA A 340 -21.83 -0.71 -9.40
N ARG A 341 -21.45 -1.11 -10.60
CA ARG A 341 -21.98 -0.56 -11.84
C ARG A 341 -23.42 -1.00 -12.05
#